data_e80f46156870ff2a801b91eb04a78a2b
#
_entry.id   e80f46156870ff2a801b91eb04a78a2b
#
_cell.length_a   1.000
_cell.length_b   1.000
_cell.length_c   1.000
_cell.angle_alpha   90.00
_cell.angle_beta   90.00
_cell.angle_gamma   90.00
#
_symmetry.space_group_name_H-M   'P 1'
#
loop_
_entity.id
_entity.type
_entity.pdbx_description
1 polymer ?
#
loop_
_entity_poly.entity_id
_entity_poly.type
_entity_poly.pdbx_seq_one_letter_code
_entity_poly.pdbx_strand_id
1 'polypeptide(L)'
;TATSSASDAVAYLLKVGDVVQVFLRGIPSGEAIEDVIDEDGMISLPFINEIQAAGMTASELERFIRQTYLDQDIYRNITVNVVVPTRYYFIQGEIRGPGRFQMVSATRVSQAIAAAGGYTEYASGQVLIKRGGKIVKRIRNARRLERTPEDDILLEPDDIIEVKRSLW
;
A
#
# COMPACT_ATOMS: atom_id res chain seq x y z
N THR A 1 14.36 -5.83 34.47
CA THR A 1 14.73 -4.93 33.36
C THR A 1 14.39 -5.60 32.06
N ALA A 2 13.14 -5.41 31.60
CA ALA A 2 12.73 -5.84 30.28
C ALA A 2 13.20 -4.79 29.27
N THR A 3 14.28 -5.10 28.58
CA THR A 3 14.64 -4.37 27.37
C THR A 3 13.62 -4.75 26.29
N SER A 4 12.65 -3.88 26.10
CA SER A 4 11.81 -3.90 24.92
C SER A 4 12.71 -3.73 23.71
N SER A 5 12.99 -4.81 23.00
CA SER A 5 13.49 -4.72 21.66
C SER A 5 12.35 -4.15 20.81
N ALA A 6 12.36 -2.85 20.63
CA ALA A 6 11.62 -2.24 19.54
C ALA A 6 12.15 -2.91 18.26
N SER A 7 11.35 -3.79 17.69
CA SER A 7 11.63 -4.31 16.36
C SER A 7 11.85 -3.11 15.45
N ASP A 8 12.98 -3.07 14.77
CA ASP A 8 13.25 -2.15 13.66
C ASP A 8 12.28 -2.45 12.52
N ALA A 9 10.99 -2.17 12.75
CA ALA A 9 10.04 -2.11 11.69
C ALA A 9 10.41 -0.90 10.84
N VAL A 10 10.98 -1.15 9.66
CA VAL A 10 11.26 -0.10 8.69
C VAL A 10 9.98 0.69 8.50
N ALA A 11 10.00 1.96 8.90
CA ALA A 11 8.84 2.82 8.83
C ALA A 11 8.40 2.98 7.38
N TYR A 12 7.11 2.76 7.11
CA TYR A 12 6.54 2.87 5.79
C TYR A 12 6.58 4.34 5.32
N LEU A 13 7.18 4.57 4.16
CA LEU A 13 7.19 5.88 3.51
C LEU A 13 6.00 5.98 2.55
N LEU A 14 5.22 7.03 2.73
CA LEU A 14 4.09 7.35 1.85
C LEU A 14 4.57 7.60 0.43
N LYS A 15 3.76 7.24 -0.55
CA LYS A 15 4.07 7.42 -1.98
C LYS A 15 2.83 7.79 -2.78
N VAL A 16 3.09 8.27 -3.98
CA VAL A 16 2.05 8.58 -4.98
C VAL A 16 1.08 7.42 -5.12
N GLY A 17 -0.20 7.72 -5.10
CA GLY A 17 -1.28 6.75 -5.19
C GLY A 17 -1.77 6.19 -3.86
N ASP A 18 -1.04 6.43 -2.76
CA ASP A 18 -1.50 6.02 -1.44
C ASP A 18 -2.70 6.84 -1.00
N VAL A 19 -3.66 6.18 -0.38
CA VAL A 19 -4.78 6.85 0.31
C VAL A 19 -4.35 7.16 1.73
N VAL A 20 -4.58 8.37 2.18
CA VAL A 20 -4.35 8.79 3.55
C VAL A 20 -5.63 9.34 4.16
N GLN A 21 -5.88 8.99 5.41
CA GLN A 21 -6.95 9.56 6.21
C GLN A 21 -6.33 10.48 7.26
N VAL A 22 -6.74 11.73 7.25
CA VAL A 22 -6.25 12.75 8.18
C VAL A 22 -7.40 13.14 9.11
N PHE A 23 -7.18 12.96 10.40
CA PHE A 23 -8.14 13.33 11.43
C PHE A 23 -7.65 14.57 12.14
N LEU A 24 -8.43 15.65 12.07
CA LEU A 24 -8.16 16.90 12.76
C LEU A 24 -9.07 16.99 13.99
N ARG A 25 -8.49 17.12 15.17
CA ARG A 25 -9.19 17.19 16.45
C ARG A 25 -8.76 18.42 17.24
N GLY A 26 -9.56 18.81 18.22
CA GLY A 26 -9.29 20.00 19.05
C GLY A 26 -9.70 21.31 18.38
N ILE A 27 -10.43 21.23 17.28
CA ILE A 27 -11.03 22.35 16.56
C ILE A 27 -12.55 22.27 16.70
N PRO A 28 -13.28 23.41 16.52
CA PRO A 28 -14.74 23.45 16.80
C PRO A 28 -15.56 22.38 16.10
N SER A 29 -15.17 21.97 14.90
CA SER A 29 -15.90 21.00 14.10
C SER A 29 -15.05 19.82 13.68
N GLY A 30 -14.32 19.16 14.52
CA GLY A 30 -13.41 18.08 14.16
C GLY A 30 -13.62 17.50 12.75
N GLU A 31 -12.59 17.37 11.96
CA GLU A 31 -12.69 16.96 10.57
C GLU A 31 -11.94 15.66 10.31
N ALA A 32 -12.50 14.85 9.43
CA ALA A 32 -11.84 13.67 8.86
C ALA A 32 -11.76 13.88 7.34
N ILE A 33 -10.54 13.89 6.82
CA ILE A 33 -10.26 14.09 5.41
C ILE A 33 -9.64 12.81 4.86
N GLU A 34 -10.16 12.32 3.75
CA GLU A 34 -9.54 11.25 3.00
C GLU A 34 -9.09 11.80 1.66
N ASP A 35 -7.83 11.60 1.32
CA ASP A 35 -7.28 12.03 0.04
C ASP A 35 -6.27 11.00 -0.50
N VAL A 36 -6.02 11.08 -1.79
CA VAL A 36 -5.04 10.25 -2.47
C VAL A 36 -3.83 11.12 -2.79
N ILE A 37 -2.64 10.63 -2.47
CA ILE A 37 -1.40 11.33 -2.82
C ILE A 37 -1.30 11.41 -4.34
N ASP A 38 -1.29 12.62 -4.87
CA ASP A 38 -1.30 12.90 -6.29
C ASP A 38 0.08 12.66 -6.95
N GLU A 39 0.15 12.90 -8.25
CA GLU A 39 1.37 12.69 -9.05
C GLU A 39 2.55 13.57 -8.59
N ASP A 40 2.26 14.70 -7.96
CA ASP A 40 3.27 15.60 -7.40
C ASP A 40 3.67 15.24 -5.97
N GLY A 41 3.07 14.19 -5.41
CA GLY A 41 3.31 13.75 -4.05
C GLY A 41 2.56 14.55 -2.99
N MET A 42 1.49 15.24 -3.38
CA MET A 42 0.75 16.17 -2.52
C MET A 42 -0.61 15.60 -2.10
N ILE A 43 -1.11 16.08 -0.99
CA ILE A 43 -2.52 15.94 -0.57
C ILE A 43 -3.11 17.33 -0.31
N SER A 44 -4.43 17.41 -0.41
CA SER A 44 -5.17 18.66 -0.18
C SER A 44 -5.83 18.64 1.18
N LEU A 45 -5.65 19.70 1.94
CA LEU A 45 -6.25 19.87 3.26
C LEU A 45 -6.96 21.24 3.35
N PRO A 46 -8.00 21.34 4.20
CA PRO A 46 -8.70 22.61 4.39
C PRO A 46 -7.76 23.72 4.82
N PHE A 47 -7.92 24.91 4.25
CA PHE A 47 -7.22 26.16 4.57
C PHE A 47 -5.72 26.20 4.21
N ILE A 48 -5.04 25.09 4.13
CA ILE A 48 -3.60 25.04 3.78
C ILE A 48 -3.35 24.53 2.37
N ASN A 49 -4.42 24.20 1.63
CA ASN A 49 -4.38 23.70 0.28
C ASN A 49 -3.52 22.44 0.13
N GLU A 50 -2.55 22.45 -0.75
CA GLU A 50 -1.71 21.30 -1.02
C GLU A 50 -0.50 21.26 -0.09
N ILE A 51 -0.17 20.07 0.40
CA ILE A 51 0.96 19.82 1.27
C ILE A 51 1.67 18.55 0.84
N GLN A 52 3.01 18.55 0.95
CA GLN A 52 3.82 17.38 0.61
C GLN A 52 3.51 16.21 1.56
N ALA A 53 3.26 15.03 1.00
CA ALA A 53 3.00 13.81 1.76
C ALA A 53 3.93 12.67 1.34
N ALA A 54 4.24 12.53 0.06
CA ALA A 54 5.12 11.48 -0.43
C ALA A 54 6.54 11.63 0.15
N GLY A 55 7.13 10.50 0.50
CA GLY A 55 8.48 10.44 1.08
C GLY A 55 8.53 10.60 2.60
N MET A 56 7.39 10.83 3.24
CA MET A 56 7.27 10.93 4.70
C MET A 56 6.65 9.66 5.29
N THR A 57 6.94 9.38 6.55
CA THR A 57 6.16 8.45 7.34
C THR A 57 4.84 9.11 7.76
N ALA A 58 3.87 8.32 8.20
CA ALA A 58 2.61 8.87 8.73
C ALA A 58 2.86 9.83 9.90
N SER A 59 3.78 9.47 10.80
CA SER A 59 4.13 10.31 11.96
C SER A 59 4.81 11.63 11.56
N GLU A 60 5.66 11.60 10.53
CA GLU A 60 6.28 12.81 10.01
C GLU A 60 5.25 13.73 9.36
N LEU A 61 4.31 13.15 8.61
CA LEU A 61 3.23 13.90 7.99
C LEU A 61 2.31 14.53 9.03
N GLU A 62 1.97 13.82 10.11
CA GLU A 62 1.19 14.36 11.24
C GLU A 62 1.84 15.65 11.79
N ARG A 63 3.13 15.57 12.08
CA ARG A 63 3.88 16.71 12.62
C ARG A 63 3.96 17.86 11.62
N PHE A 64 4.14 17.55 10.35
CA PHE A 64 4.23 18.56 9.30
C PHE A 64 2.88 19.28 9.10
N ILE A 65 1.78 18.54 9.07
CA ILE A 65 0.42 19.10 8.98
C ILE A 65 0.14 20.00 10.19
N ARG A 66 0.39 19.48 11.39
CA ARG A 66 0.17 20.24 12.63
C ARG A 66 0.98 21.55 12.63
N GLN A 67 2.25 21.46 12.30
CA GLN A 67 3.12 22.64 12.27
C GLN A 67 2.66 23.67 11.24
N THR A 68 2.19 23.20 10.07
CA THR A 68 1.68 24.08 9.01
C THR A 68 0.46 24.87 9.49
N TYR A 69 -0.50 24.22 10.17
CA TYR A 69 -1.66 24.91 10.72
C TYR A 69 -1.28 25.91 11.80
N LEU A 70 -0.31 25.59 12.65
CA LEU A 70 0.15 26.48 13.70
C LEU A 70 0.93 27.68 13.12
N ASP A 71 1.81 27.46 12.14
CA ASP A 71 2.62 28.50 11.52
C ASP A 71 1.78 29.52 10.74
N GLN A 72 0.69 29.06 10.12
CA GLN A 72 -0.24 29.93 9.39
C GLN A 72 -1.32 30.54 10.28
N ASP A 73 -1.23 30.30 11.59
CA ASP A 73 -2.13 30.84 12.61
C ASP A 73 -3.62 30.52 12.35
N ILE A 74 -3.87 29.37 11.71
CA ILE A 74 -5.25 28.89 11.40
C ILE A 74 -5.87 28.29 12.65
N TYR A 75 -5.11 27.46 13.37
CA TYR A 75 -5.51 26.86 14.62
C TYR A 75 -4.43 27.02 15.67
N ARG A 76 -4.81 27.27 16.93
CA ARG A 76 -3.86 27.37 18.05
C ARG A 76 -3.62 26.05 18.74
N ASN A 77 -4.66 25.23 18.83
CA ASN A 77 -4.61 23.88 19.41
C ASN A 77 -5.23 22.90 18.42
N ILE A 78 -4.42 22.05 17.86
CA ILE A 78 -4.88 21.04 16.93
C ILE A 78 -4.12 19.73 17.18
N THR A 79 -4.84 18.63 17.16
CA THR A 79 -4.28 17.28 17.13
C THR A 79 -4.50 16.70 15.76
N VAL A 80 -3.45 16.19 15.16
CA VAL A 80 -3.48 15.59 13.83
C VAL A 80 -3.12 14.12 13.94
N ASN A 81 -3.97 13.25 13.40
CA ASN A 81 -3.68 11.83 13.23
C ASN A 81 -3.76 11.48 11.76
N VAL A 82 -2.70 10.84 11.25
CA VAL A 82 -2.65 10.33 9.88
C VAL A 82 -2.71 8.82 9.92
N VAL A 83 -3.70 8.25 9.25
CA VAL A 83 -3.90 6.81 9.14
C VAL A 83 -3.81 6.42 7.67
N VAL A 84 -2.97 5.41 7.38
CA VAL A 84 -2.93 4.77 6.07
C VAL A 84 -3.79 3.51 6.18
N PRO A 85 -4.92 3.43 5.45
CA PRO A 85 -5.78 2.25 5.52
C PRO A 85 -5.02 1.00 5.12
N THR A 86 -5.22 -0.07 5.85
CA THR A 86 -4.63 -1.36 5.52
C THR A 86 -5.21 -1.87 4.21
N ARG A 87 -4.35 -2.27 3.29
CA ARG A 87 -4.72 -2.78 1.98
C ARG A 87 -4.23 -4.20 1.83
N TYR A 88 -4.93 -4.97 1.02
CA TYR A 88 -4.67 -6.39 0.81
C TYR A 88 -4.66 -6.73 -0.66
N TYR A 89 -3.98 -7.81 -1.00
CA TYR A 89 -4.13 -8.54 -2.24
C TYR A 89 -4.37 -10.02 -1.90
N PHE A 90 -4.81 -10.79 -2.88
CA PHE A 90 -5.20 -12.17 -2.67
C PHE A 90 -4.44 -13.07 -3.63
N ILE A 91 -4.05 -14.25 -3.15
CA ILE A 91 -3.43 -15.27 -3.99
C ILE A 91 -4.23 -16.56 -3.83
N GLN A 92 -4.56 -17.18 -4.95
CA GLN A 92 -5.29 -18.44 -4.99
C GLN A 92 -4.72 -19.39 -6.05
N GLY A 93 -5.15 -20.65 -6.01
CA GLY A 93 -4.72 -21.68 -6.95
C GLY A 93 -3.49 -22.45 -6.46
N GLU A 94 -2.60 -22.82 -7.35
CA GLU A 94 -1.46 -23.69 -7.08
C GLU A 94 -0.27 -22.94 -6.50
N ILE A 95 -0.48 -22.41 -5.33
CA ILE A 95 0.51 -21.70 -4.50
C ILE A 95 0.54 -22.35 -3.12
N ARG A 96 1.70 -22.37 -2.47
CA ARG A 96 1.84 -23.07 -1.19
C ARG A 96 1.05 -22.44 -0.05
N GLY A 97 0.99 -21.12 -0.01
CA GLY A 97 0.27 -20.36 1.01
C GLY A 97 -0.79 -19.46 0.42
N PRO A 98 -1.92 -20.02 -0.12
CA PRO A 98 -2.99 -19.18 -0.64
C PRO A 98 -3.66 -18.39 0.48
N GLY A 99 -4.23 -17.24 0.15
CA GLY A 99 -4.97 -16.42 1.07
C GLY A 99 -4.82 -14.93 0.83
N ARG A 100 -5.07 -14.18 1.87
CA ARG A 100 -5.02 -12.73 1.89
C ARG A 100 -3.67 -12.25 2.41
N PHE A 101 -3.07 -11.30 1.71
CA PHE A 101 -1.78 -10.71 2.09
C PHE A 101 -1.90 -9.22 2.23
N GLN A 102 -1.28 -8.66 3.24
CA GLN A 102 -1.27 -7.22 3.48
C GLN A 102 -0.27 -6.53 2.54
N MET A 103 -0.72 -5.46 1.89
CA MET A 103 0.16 -4.59 1.09
C MET A 103 0.82 -3.56 1.99
N VAL A 104 2.05 -3.82 2.41
CA VAL A 104 2.82 -2.90 3.26
C VAL A 104 3.62 -1.91 2.41
N SER A 105 3.90 -2.29 1.18
CA SER A 105 4.68 -1.51 0.23
C SER A 105 4.27 -1.86 -1.21
N ALA A 106 4.81 -1.15 -2.19
CA ALA A 106 4.64 -1.53 -3.58
C ALA A 106 5.12 -2.98 -3.78
N THR A 107 4.23 -3.83 -4.23
CA THR A 107 4.49 -5.26 -4.37
C THR A 107 4.30 -5.69 -5.81
N ARG A 108 5.30 -6.36 -6.37
CA ARG A 108 5.23 -6.97 -7.70
C ARG A 108 4.72 -8.41 -7.60
N VAL A 109 4.25 -8.93 -8.72
CA VAL A 109 3.75 -10.31 -8.81
C VAL A 109 4.77 -11.32 -8.28
N SER A 110 6.04 -11.21 -8.67
CA SER A 110 7.11 -12.10 -8.21
C SER A 110 7.31 -12.06 -6.70
N GLN A 111 7.24 -10.88 -6.11
CA GLN A 111 7.34 -10.69 -4.66
C GLN A 111 6.15 -11.32 -3.92
N ALA A 112 4.95 -11.17 -4.46
CA ALA A 112 3.74 -11.76 -3.91
C ALA A 112 3.80 -13.29 -3.93
N ILE A 113 4.24 -13.87 -5.02
CA ILE A 113 4.40 -15.33 -5.15
C ILE A 113 5.44 -15.85 -4.15
N ALA A 114 6.56 -15.16 -4.00
CA ALA A 114 7.58 -15.51 -3.02
C ALA A 114 7.05 -15.41 -1.59
N ALA A 115 6.29 -14.37 -1.27
CA ALA A 115 5.69 -14.18 0.05
C ALA A 115 4.70 -15.30 0.40
N ALA A 116 4.02 -15.86 -0.60
CA ALA A 116 3.09 -16.98 -0.43
C ALA A 116 3.78 -18.36 -0.41
N GLY A 117 5.10 -18.40 -0.40
CA GLY A 117 5.87 -19.63 -0.31
C GLY A 117 6.20 -20.30 -1.64
N GLY A 118 5.88 -19.67 -2.77
CA GLY A 118 6.15 -20.19 -4.09
C GLY A 118 5.10 -21.17 -4.60
N TYR A 119 5.35 -21.70 -5.78
CA TYR A 119 4.43 -22.62 -6.49
C TYR A 119 4.38 -24.00 -5.85
N THR A 120 3.21 -24.66 -5.99
CA THR A 120 3.12 -26.11 -5.75
C THR A 120 3.71 -26.88 -6.93
N GLU A 121 3.91 -28.19 -6.76
CA GLU A 121 4.36 -29.08 -7.84
C GLU A 121 3.33 -29.20 -8.99
N TYR A 122 2.08 -28.84 -8.73
CA TYR A 122 0.99 -28.91 -9.72
C TYR A 122 0.79 -27.62 -10.51
N ALA A 123 1.54 -26.56 -10.21
CA ALA A 123 1.40 -25.30 -10.91
C ALA A 123 1.92 -25.38 -12.34
N SER A 124 1.15 -24.83 -13.28
CA SER A 124 1.54 -24.78 -14.71
C SER A 124 2.57 -23.71 -15.00
N GLY A 125 2.72 -22.73 -14.10
CA GLY A 125 3.50 -21.53 -14.35
C GLY A 125 2.69 -20.38 -14.95
N GLN A 126 1.47 -20.63 -15.38
CA GLN A 126 0.56 -19.57 -15.83
C GLN A 126 -0.07 -18.86 -14.65
N VAL A 127 -0.03 -17.53 -14.67
CA VAL A 127 -0.60 -16.69 -13.63
C VAL A 127 -1.50 -15.63 -14.26
N LEU A 128 -2.67 -15.45 -13.66
CA LEU A 128 -3.62 -14.41 -14.04
C LEU A 128 -3.71 -13.38 -12.92
N ILE A 129 -3.69 -12.11 -13.29
CA ILE A 129 -3.97 -11.01 -12.36
C ILE A 129 -5.36 -10.49 -12.67
N LYS A 130 -6.26 -10.55 -11.69
CA LYS A 130 -7.63 -10.08 -11.79
C LYS A 130 -7.80 -8.82 -10.96
N ARG A 131 -8.44 -7.84 -11.56
CA ARG A 131 -8.72 -6.54 -10.93
C ARG A 131 -10.16 -6.12 -11.25
N GLY A 132 -10.95 -5.93 -10.22
CA GLY A 132 -12.37 -5.57 -10.40
C GLY A 132 -13.16 -6.60 -11.22
N GLY A 133 -12.86 -7.88 -11.06
CA GLY A 133 -13.51 -8.97 -11.79
C GLY A 133 -13.01 -9.19 -13.22
N LYS A 134 -12.02 -8.43 -13.67
CA LYS A 134 -11.44 -8.54 -15.02
C LYS A 134 -10.00 -9.00 -14.96
N ILE A 135 -9.58 -9.76 -15.96
CA ILE A 135 -8.18 -10.15 -16.12
C ILE A 135 -7.43 -8.97 -16.73
N VAL A 136 -6.51 -8.40 -15.96
CA VAL A 136 -5.68 -7.26 -16.41
C VAL A 136 -4.31 -7.70 -16.92
N LYS A 137 -3.85 -8.88 -16.54
CA LYS A 137 -2.58 -9.43 -17.00
C LYS A 137 -2.63 -10.95 -17.04
N ARG A 138 -2.08 -11.52 -18.12
CA ARG A 138 -1.81 -12.97 -18.26
C ARG A 138 -0.32 -13.17 -18.36
N ILE A 139 0.24 -13.93 -17.45
CA ILE A 139 1.66 -14.27 -17.45
C ILE A 139 1.77 -15.75 -17.81
N ARG A 140 2.37 -16.06 -18.94
CA ARG A 140 2.44 -17.44 -19.43
C ARG A 140 3.45 -18.28 -18.67
N ASN A 141 4.57 -17.68 -18.26
CA ASN A 141 5.61 -18.37 -17.52
C ASN A 141 6.12 -17.50 -16.38
N ALA A 142 5.34 -17.44 -15.30
CA ALA A 142 5.67 -16.64 -14.13
C ALA A 142 6.88 -17.18 -13.34
N ARG A 143 7.32 -18.39 -13.60
CA ARG A 143 8.54 -18.96 -12.99
C ARG A 143 9.81 -18.30 -13.51
N ARG A 144 9.73 -17.55 -14.60
CA ARG A 144 10.85 -16.87 -15.26
C ARG A 144 10.62 -15.36 -15.39
N LEU A 145 9.94 -14.76 -14.42
CA LEU A 145 9.65 -13.32 -14.45
C LEU A 145 10.92 -12.47 -14.46
N GLU A 146 12.03 -12.98 -13.94
CA GLU A 146 13.33 -12.29 -14.02
C GLU A 146 13.82 -12.12 -15.47
N ARG A 147 13.31 -12.93 -16.40
CA ARG A 147 13.63 -12.82 -17.84
C ARG A 147 12.65 -11.94 -18.61
N THR A 148 11.49 -11.67 -18.02
CA THR A 148 10.44 -10.84 -18.60
C THR A 148 9.97 -9.81 -17.57
N PRO A 149 10.85 -8.86 -17.17
CA PRO A 149 10.52 -7.91 -16.12
C PRO A 149 9.32 -7.03 -16.46
N GLU A 150 8.98 -6.85 -17.72
CA GLU A 150 7.78 -6.15 -18.18
C GLU A 150 6.48 -6.86 -17.79
N ASP A 151 6.53 -8.17 -17.53
CA ASP A 151 5.38 -8.95 -17.07
C ASP A 151 5.23 -8.95 -15.54
N ASP A 152 6.29 -8.57 -14.83
CA ASP A 152 6.29 -8.50 -13.37
C ASP A 152 5.70 -7.18 -12.89
N ILE A 153 4.40 -7.04 -13.11
CA ILE A 153 3.68 -5.79 -12.83
C ILE A 153 3.51 -5.54 -11.33
N LEU A 154 3.29 -4.28 -11.01
CA LEU A 154 2.89 -3.87 -9.66
C LEU A 154 1.43 -4.25 -9.42
N LEU A 155 1.19 -4.80 -8.23
CA LEU A 155 -0.15 -5.10 -7.77
C LEU A 155 -0.84 -3.82 -7.27
N GLU A 156 -2.15 -3.80 -7.38
CA GLU A 156 -3.01 -2.79 -6.76
C GLU A 156 -3.82 -3.43 -5.63
N PRO A 157 -4.35 -2.62 -4.70
CA PRO A 157 -5.23 -3.14 -3.66
C PRO A 157 -6.39 -3.94 -4.25
N ASP A 158 -6.72 -5.05 -3.59
CA ASP A 158 -7.78 -5.99 -3.96
C ASP A 158 -7.51 -6.81 -5.23
N ASP A 159 -6.31 -6.72 -5.80
CA ASP A 159 -5.91 -7.61 -6.88
C ASP A 159 -5.94 -9.08 -6.43
N ILE A 160 -6.33 -9.94 -7.34
CA ILE A 160 -6.34 -11.39 -7.14
C ILE A 160 -5.32 -12.01 -8.09
N ILE A 161 -4.34 -12.71 -7.53
CA ILE A 161 -3.38 -13.51 -8.29
C ILE A 161 -3.91 -14.94 -8.32
N GLU A 162 -4.20 -15.45 -9.51
CA GLU A 162 -4.61 -16.83 -9.71
C GLU A 162 -3.50 -17.63 -10.36
N VAL A 163 -2.98 -18.61 -9.63
CA VAL A 163 -1.93 -19.51 -10.14
C VAL A 163 -2.59 -20.75 -10.71
N LYS A 164 -2.47 -20.93 -12.01
CA LYS A 164 -3.14 -22.02 -12.74
C LYS A 164 -2.50 -23.36 -12.44
N ARG A 165 -3.35 -24.39 -12.44
CA ARG A 165 -2.93 -25.77 -12.31
C ARG A 165 -2.46 -26.31 -13.66
N SER A 166 -1.44 -27.16 -13.63
CA SER A 166 -1.04 -27.97 -14.78
C SER A 166 -2.16 -28.97 -15.10
N LEU A 167 -2.38 -29.23 -16.37
CA LEU A 167 -3.35 -30.21 -16.83
C LEU A 167 -2.84 -31.66 -16.73
N TRP A 168 -1.60 -31.86 -16.30
CA TRP A 168 -0.92 -33.16 -16.21
C TRP A 168 -0.60 -33.53 -14.77
#